data_3979bf4a1935cc4f600999db821f807f
#
_entry.id   3979bf4a1935cc4f600999db821f807f
#
_cell.length_a   1.000
_cell.length_b   1.000
_cell.length_c   1.000
_cell.angle_alpha   90.00
_cell.angle_beta   90.00
_cell.angle_gamma   90.00
#
_symmetry.space_group_name_H-M   'P 1'
#
loop_
_entity.id
_entity.type
_entity.pdbx_description
1 polymer ?
#
loop_
_entity_poly.entity_id
_entity_poly.type
_entity_poly.pdbx_seq_one_letter_code
_entity_poly.pdbx_strand_id
1 'polypeptide(L)'
;LANWLFDLARAGDADRVAAYVDAGAPVDLTDADGNTLLMLGAYHDQVAVVRALVERGADPNALNGRGQSPLAGAVFKQADEVIGALVEAGADPDAGTPSARQTALMFGRADLFG
;
A
#
# COMPACT_ATOMS: atom_id res chain seq x y z
N LEU A 1 -0.33 -16.01 -12.74
CA LEU A 1 1.03 -15.98 -13.19
C LEU A 1 1.96 -15.38 -12.17
N ALA A 2 1.59 -14.23 -11.64
CA ALA A 2 2.37 -13.56 -10.60
C ALA A 2 1.74 -13.69 -9.22
N ASN A 3 0.83 -14.63 -9.03
CA ASN A 3 0.11 -14.77 -7.75
C ASN A 3 1.05 -15.01 -6.58
N TRP A 4 2.12 -15.75 -6.79
CA TRP A 4 3.10 -15.99 -5.74
C TRP A 4 3.82 -14.70 -5.29
N LEU A 5 4.03 -13.74 -6.20
CA LEU A 5 4.64 -12.45 -5.84
C LEU A 5 3.69 -11.64 -4.96
N PHE A 6 2.40 -11.63 -5.28
CA PHE A 6 1.40 -10.99 -4.43
C PHE A 6 1.29 -11.67 -3.07
N ASP A 7 1.42 -13.00 -3.03
CA ASP A 7 1.42 -13.74 -1.77
C ASP A 7 2.63 -13.37 -0.91
N LEU A 8 3.80 -13.16 -1.51
CA LEU A 8 4.99 -12.68 -0.79
C LEU A 8 4.76 -11.31 -0.18
N ALA A 9 4.09 -10.42 -0.91
CA ALA A 9 3.77 -9.07 -0.40
C ALA A 9 2.82 -9.16 0.81
N ARG A 10 1.79 -10.00 0.73
CA ARG A 10 0.86 -10.21 1.85
C ARG A 10 1.57 -10.80 3.07
N ALA A 11 2.50 -11.71 2.84
CA ALA A 11 3.22 -12.40 3.91
C ALA A 11 4.35 -11.56 4.53
N GLY A 12 4.71 -10.44 3.90
CA GLY A 12 5.75 -9.56 4.42
C GLY A 12 7.17 -9.93 4.02
N ASP A 13 7.34 -10.76 2.97
CA ASP A 13 8.67 -11.16 2.49
C ASP A 13 9.28 -10.05 1.63
N ALA A 14 9.72 -8.99 2.30
CA ALA A 14 10.25 -7.80 1.65
C ALA A 14 11.49 -8.09 0.81
N ASP A 15 12.35 -9.00 1.27
CA ASP A 15 13.59 -9.30 0.55
C ASP A 15 13.30 -9.93 -0.81
N ARG A 16 12.36 -10.87 -0.87
CA ARG A 16 11.99 -11.50 -2.14
C ARG A 16 11.23 -10.57 -3.06
N VAL A 17 10.30 -9.80 -2.49
CA VAL A 17 9.57 -8.78 -3.29
C VAL A 17 10.56 -7.81 -3.92
N ALA A 18 11.50 -7.30 -3.13
CA ALA A 18 12.53 -6.38 -3.62
C ALA A 18 13.39 -7.03 -4.70
N ALA A 19 13.79 -8.29 -4.50
CA ALA A 19 14.65 -9.00 -5.45
C ALA A 19 13.95 -9.17 -6.81
N TYR A 20 12.66 -9.48 -6.83
CA TYR A 20 11.92 -9.62 -8.07
C TYR A 20 11.72 -8.29 -8.80
N VAL A 21 11.45 -7.21 -8.06
CA VAL A 21 11.35 -5.88 -8.66
C VAL A 21 12.70 -5.46 -9.24
N ASP A 22 13.79 -5.69 -8.49
CA ASP A 22 15.14 -5.37 -8.97
C ASP A 22 15.53 -6.19 -10.19
N ALA A 23 14.97 -7.39 -10.33
CA ALA A 23 15.21 -8.26 -11.50
C ALA A 23 14.32 -7.89 -12.71
N GLY A 24 13.47 -6.89 -12.59
CA GLY A 24 12.68 -6.39 -13.71
C GLY A 24 11.17 -6.53 -13.60
N ALA A 25 10.65 -7.09 -12.50
CA ALA A 25 9.20 -7.12 -12.31
C ALA A 25 8.68 -5.69 -12.15
N PRO A 26 7.58 -5.31 -12.83
CA PRO A 26 7.03 -3.96 -12.69
C PRO A 26 6.64 -3.69 -11.23
N VAL A 27 7.12 -2.56 -10.69
CA VAL A 27 6.87 -2.22 -9.27
C VAL A 27 5.37 -2.02 -8.99
N ASP A 28 4.63 -1.53 -9.98
CA ASP A 28 3.19 -1.28 -9.86
C ASP A 28 2.34 -2.37 -10.52
N LEU A 29 2.88 -3.58 -10.66
CA LEU A 29 2.14 -4.73 -11.15
C LEU A 29 0.88 -4.94 -10.33
N THR A 30 -0.25 -5.24 -11.00
CA THR A 30 -1.53 -5.44 -10.32
C THR A 30 -2.03 -6.87 -10.46
N ASP A 31 -2.78 -7.32 -9.46
CA ASP A 31 -3.50 -8.59 -9.52
C ASP A 31 -4.85 -8.41 -10.28
N ALA A 32 -5.68 -9.46 -10.28
CA ALA A 32 -6.95 -9.45 -11.00
C ALA A 32 -7.93 -8.39 -10.47
N ASP A 33 -7.78 -7.99 -9.20
CA ASP A 33 -8.64 -6.97 -8.58
C ASP A 33 -8.05 -5.57 -8.67
N GLY A 34 -6.94 -5.42 -9.38
CA GLY A 34 -6.26 -4.14 -9.52
C GLY A 34 -5.41 -3.74 -8.32
N ASN A 35 -5.16 -4.64 -7.37
CA ASN A 35 -4.31 -4.36 -6.23
C ASN A 35 -2.85 -4.40 -6.65
N THR A 36 -2.09 -3.35 -6.31
CA THR A 36 -0.64 -3.36 -6.47
C THR A 36 0.01 -4.14 -5.33
N LEU A 37 1.29 -4.47 -5.50
CA LEU A 37 2.08 -5.06 -4.41
C LEU A 37 2.06 -4.15 -3.19
N LEU A 38 2.16 -2.83 -3.39
CA LEU A 38 2.12 -1.84 -2.32
C LEU A 38 0.79 -1.89 -1.58
N MET A 39 -0.33 -1.95 -2.30
CA MET A 39 -1.66 -2.05 -1.70
C MET A 39 -1.77 -3.26 -0.77
N LEU A 40 -1.27 -4.41 -1.23
CA LEU A 40 -1.33 -5.63 -0.43
C LEU A 40 -0.43 -5.54 0.79
N GLY A 41 0.76 -5.00 0.64
CA GLY A 41 1.65 -4.77 1.79
C GLY A 41 1.02 -3.83 2.81
N ALA A 42 0.39 -2.77 2.35
CA ALA A 42 -0.26 -1.79 3.23
C ALA A 42 -1.45 -2.39 3.98
N TYR A 43 -2.32 -3.10 3.25
CA TYR A 43 -3.53 -3.69 3.83
C TYR A 43 -3.22 -4.79 4.85
N HIS A 44 -2.09 -5.49 4.68
CA HIS A 44 -1.68 -6.57 5.57
C HIS A 44 -0.64 -6.15 6.63
N ASP A 45 -0.47 -4.84 6.81
CA ASP A 45 0.43 -4.26 7.82
C ASP A 45 1.88 -4.74 7.66
N GLN A 46 2.35 -4.79 6.42
CA GLN A 46 3.71 -5.24 6.09
C GLN A 46 4.60 -4.03 5.79
N VAL A 47 5.05 -3.35 6.83
CA VAL A 47 5.79 -2.09 6.67
C VAL A 47 7.10 -2.27 5.88
N ALA A 48 7.78 -3.39 6.07
CA ALA A 48 9.04 -3.65 5.33
C ALA A 48 8.79 -3.77 3.83
N VAL A 49 7.69 -4.42 3.43
CA VAL A 49 7.28 -4.52 2.02
C VAL A 49 6.95 -3.15 1.47
N VAL A 50 6.18 -2.36 2.23
CA VAL A 50 5.80 -1.00 1.83
C VAL A 50 7.05 -0.15 1.59
N ARG A 51 7.99 -0.16 2.52
CA ARG A 51 9.23 0.62 2.39
C ARG A 51 10.08 0.17 1.22
N ALA A 52 10.22 -1.14 1.04
CA ALA A 52 11.00 -1.69 -0.07
C ALA A 52 10.42 -1.26 -1.43
N LEU A 53 9.10 -1.25 -1.57
CA LEU A 53 8.43 -0.86 -2.80
C LEU A 53 8.51 0.65 -3.04
N VAL A 54 8.33 1.45 -2.00
CA VAL A 54 8.42 2.91 -2.09
C VAL A 54 9.84 3.32 -2.53
N GLU A 55 10.86 2.68 -1.97
CA GLU A 55 12.25 2.94 -2.36
C GLU A 55 12.50 2.63 -3.84
N ARG A 56 11.70 1.76 -4.43
CA ARG A 56 11.82 1.34 -5.84
C ARG A 56 10.83 2.07 -6.76
N GLY A 57 10.21 3.13 -6.26
CA GLY A 57 9.37 3.98 -7.08
C GLY A 57 7.91 3.57 -7.19
N ALA A 58 7.40 2.73 -6.27
CA ALA A 58 5.98 2.39 -6.26
C ALA A 58 5.11 3.64 -6.14
N ASP A 59 4.02 3.67 -6.90
CA ASP A 59 3.06 4.77 -6.83
C ASP A 59 2.21 4.64 -5.55
N PRO A 60 2.37 5.55 -4.57
CA PRO A 60 1.63 5.45 -3.31
C PRO A 60 0.14 5.73 -3.47
N ASN A 61 -0.28 6.26 -4.61
CA ASN A 61 -1.66 6.65 -4.87
C ASN A 61 -2.39 5.76 -5.87
N ALA A 62 -1.80 4.64 -6.27
CA ALA A 62 -2.43 3.72 -7.22
C ALA A 62 -3.67 3.07 -6.59
N LEU A 63 -4.84 3.35 -7.18
CA LEU A 63 -6.11 2.80 -6.70
C LEU A 63 -6.31 1.40 -7.27
N ASN A 64 -6.97 0.53 -6.49
CA ASN A 64 -7.37 -0.78 -7.00
C ASN A 64 -8.68 -0.69 -7.80
N GLY A 65 -9.20 -1.82 -8.26
CA GLY A 65 -10.42 -1.88 -9.04
C GLY A 65 -11.67 -1.38 -8.31
N ARG A 66 -11.61 -1.26 -6.99
CA ARG A 66 -12.71 -0.72 -6.16
C ARG A 66 -12.52 0.75 -5.82
N GLY A 67 -11.51 1.40 -6.36
CA GLY A 67 -11.23 2.80 -6.05
C GLY A 67 -10.59 3.03 -4.68
N GLN A 68 -9.98 2.00 -4.10
CA GLN A 68 -9.34 2.07 -2.78
C GLN A 68 -7.86 2.44 -2.93
N SER A 69 -7.37 3.29 -2.02
CA SER A 69 -5.95 3.66 -1.98
C SER A 69 -5.19 2.83 -0.95
N PRO A 70 -3.87 2.67 -1.12
CA PRO A 70 -3.04 2.02 -0.09
C PRO A 70 -3.15 2.70 1.27
N LEU A 71 -3.18 4.03 1.31
CA LEU A 71 -3.25 4.77 2.56
C LEU A 71 -4.58 4.53 3.28
N ALA A 72 -5.70 4.52 2.55
CA ALA A 72 -7.01 4.21 3.14
C ALA A 72 -7.02 2.80 3.74
N GLY A 73 -6.42 1.83 3.05
CA GLY A 73 -6.30 0.47 3.56
C GLY A 73 -5.50 0.41 4.85
N ALA A 74 -4.39 1.13 4.92
CA ALA A 74 -3.56 1.21 6.12
C ALA A 74 -4.31 1.85 7.30
N VAL A 75 -5.07 2.90 7.04
CA VAL A 75 -5.90 3.54 8.09
C VAL A 75 -6.98 2.58 8.58
N PHE A 76 -7.65 1.89 7.65
CA PHE A 76 -8.68 0.90 8.00
C PHE A 76 -8.11 -0.18 8.92
N LYS A 77 -6.91 -0.64 8.64
CA LYS A 77 -6.23 -1.66 9.45
C LYS A 77 -5.51 -1.09 10.67
N GLN A 78 -5.50 0.22 10.82
CA GLN A 78 -4.82 0.93 11.91
C GLN A 78 -3.32 0.57 11.97
N ALA A 79 -2.71 0.44 10.80
CA ALA A 79 -1.30 0.10 10.63
C ALA A 79 -0.44 1.37 10.68
N ASP A 80 -0.16 1.88 11.88
CA ASP A 80 0.43 3.20 12.07
C ASP A 80 1.79 3.37 11.39
N GLU A 81 2.66 2.37 11.44
CA GLU A 81 3.96 2.46 10.76
C GLU A 81 3.81 2.50 9.24
N VAL A 82 2.87 1.76 8.69
CA VAL A 82 2.57 1.78 7.26
C VAL A 82 2.02 3.14 6.87
N ILE A 83 1.11 3.69 7.67
CA ILE A 83 0.55 5.04 7.45
C ILE A 83 1.70 6.05 7.34
N GLY A 84 2.62 6.02 8.31
CA GLY A 84 3.78 6.92 8.30
C GLY A 84 4.64 6.76 7.05
N ALA A 85 4.93 5.53 6.66
CA ALA A 85 5.75 5.26 5.47
C ALA A 85 5.07 5.76 4.20
N LEU A 86 3.76 5.59 4.07
CA LEU A 86 3.02 6.06 2.90
C LEU A 86 2.92 7.58 2.85
N VAL A 87 2.69 8.21 4.00
CA VAL A 87 2.65 9.69 4.06
C VAL A 87 4.01 10.26 3.67
N GLU A 88 5.10 9.70 4.17
CA GLU A 88 6.46 10.11 3.80
C GLU A 88 6.71 9.96 2.29
N ALA A 89 6.09 8.96 1.69
CA ALA A 89 6.22 8.69 0.25
C ALA A 89 5.35 9.61 -0.62
N GLY A 90 4.55 10.48 -0.02
CA GLY A 90 3.69 11.40 -0.75
C GLY A 90 2.28 10.88 -1.02
N ALA A 91 1.81 9.89 -0.24
CA ALA A 91 0.44 9.42 -0.40
C ALA A 91 -0.56 10.54 -0.12
N ASP A 92 -1.56 10.65 -0.99
CA ASP A 92 -2.60 11.67 -0.90
C ASP A 92 -3.73 11.16 0.00
N PRO A 93 -4.00 11.81 1.16
CA PRO A 93 -5.06 11.36 2.05
C PRO A 93 -6.47 11.52 1.47
N ASP A 94 -6.60 12.25 0.38
CA ASP A 94 -7.90 12.46 -0.28
C ASP A 94 -8.12 11.59 -1.52
N ALA A 95 -7.15 10.73 -1.86
CA ALA A 95 -7.28 9.80 -2.98
C ALA A 95 -8.21 8.64 -2.64
N GLY A 96 -8.99 8.23 -3.63
CA GLY A 96 -9.89 7.07 -3.49
C GLY A 96 -11.20 7.39 -2.78
N THR A 97 -12.05 6.36 -2.74
CA THR A 97 -13.40 6.48 -2.13
C THR A 97 -13.75 5.18 -1.41
N PRO A 98 -13.89 5.17 -0.06
CA PRO A 98 -13.56 6.31 0.79
C PRO A 98 -12.07 6.60 0.78
N SER A 99 -11.71 7.87 0.94
CA SER A 99 -10.31 8.28 1.07
C SER A 99 -9.75 7.90 2.44
N ALA A 100 -8.43 8.01 2.58
CA ALA A 100 -7.79 7.80 3.88
C ALA A 100 -8.32 8.79 4.93
N ARG A 101 -8.54 10.05 4.53
CA ARG A 101 -9.10 11.07 5.44
C ARG A 101 -10.50 10.70 5.90
N GLN A 102 -11.36 10.25 4.98
CA GLN A 102 -12.71 9.80 5.32
C GLN A 102 -12.68 8.57 6.24
N THR A 103 -11.80 7.64 5.95
CA THR A 103 -11.62 6.44 6.78
C THR A 103 -11.15 6.82 8.19
N ALA A 104 -10.20 7.76 8.28
CA ALA A 104 -9.70 8.24 9.58
C ALA A 104 -10.84 8.85 10.41
N LEU A 105 -11.72 9.63 9.77
CA LEU A 105 -12.89 10.18 10.47
C LEU A 105 -13.80 9.09 11.02
N MET A 106 -14.03 8.02 10.25
CA MET A 106 -14.86 6.89 10.69
C MET A 106 -14.29 6.19 11.91
N PHE A 107 -12.97 6.17 12.07
CA PHE A 107 -12.30 5.52 13.19
C PHE A 107 -11.93 6.50 14.32
N GLY A 108 -12.40 7.75 14.26
CA GLY A 108 -12.08 8.74 15.29
C GLY A 108 -10.64 9.21 15.26
N ARG A 109 -9.99 9.14 14.10
CA ARG A 109 -8.59 9.49 13.91
C ARG A 109 -8.41 10.70 12.97
N ALA A 110 -9.26 11.71 13.12
CA ALA A 110 -9.21 12.91 12.30
C ALA A 110 -7.85 13.63 12.40
N ASP A 111 -7.11 13.44 13.49
CA ASP A 111 -5.80 14.02 13.72
C ASP A 111 -4.71 13.51 12.76
N LEU A 112 -4.91 12.34 12.14
CA LEU A 112 -3.91 11.75 11.25
C LEU A 112 -3.54 12.65 10.07
N PHE A 113 -4.49 13.40 9.54
CA PHE A 113 -4.30 14.18 8.31
C PHE A 113 -4.67 15.65 8.48
N GLY A 114 -4.63 16.12 9.67
CA GLY A 114 -4.80 17.49 9.95
C GLY A 114 -6.09 18.04 10.21
#